data_e5a81800f79ecbb765dce88b21b7d028
#
_entry.id   e5a81800f79ecbb765dce88b21b7d028
#
_cell.length_a   1.000
_cell.length_b   1.000
_cell.length_c   1.000
_cell.angle_alpha   90.00
_cell.angle_beta   90.00
_cell.angle_gamma   90.00
#
_symmetry.space_group_name_H-M   'P 1'
#
loop_
_entity.id
_entity.type
_entity.pdbx_description
1 polymer ?
#
loop_
_entity_poly.entity_id
_entity_poly.type
_entity_poly.pdbx_seq_one_letter_code
_entity_poly.pdbx_strand_id
1 'polypeptide(L)'
;MSKKVLVVGVFDLFHRGHVEFLKKAATFGDELIILINGDEMTEKYKRRPIYSEQDRAAILSALSCVTVVEITNSFDVKPYIEKYNIDVIVHGNDWEHDSYLEQIRCTEEYLRQQNVTMAYTDYHSSVSTSALLKQIKEL
;
A
#
# COMPACT_ATOMS: atom_id res chain seq x y z
N MET A 1 -2.40 -21.44 -11.02
CA MET A 1 -1.26 -20.58 -10.62
C MET A 1 -1.73 -19.49 -9.69
N SER A 2 -0.93 -19.18 -8.69
CA SER A 2 -1.29 -18.14 -7.71
C SER A 2 -1.20 -16.76 -8.34
N LYS A 3 -2.25 -15.98 -8.18
CA LYS A 3 -2.28 -14.57 -8.60
C LYS A 3 -1.81 -13.71 -7.43
N LYS A 4 -0.83 -12.86 -7.68
CA LYS A 4 -0.17 -12.06 -6.64
C LYS A 4 -0.56 -10.60 -6.73
N VAL A 5 -1.04 -10.07 -5.61
CA VAL A 5 -1.50 -8.70 -5.49
C VAL A 5 -0.48 -7.89 -4.69
N LEU A 6 -0.17 -6.70 -5.18
CA LEU A 6 0.69 -5.74 -4.47
C LEU A 6 -0.11 -4.54 -4.02
N VAL A 7 0.09 -4.15 -2.77
CA VAL A 7 -0.41 -2.89 -2.23
C VAL A 7 0.78 -2.11 -1.67
N VAL A 8 0.86 -0.83 -1.98
CA VAL A 8 1.91 0.05 -1.49
C VAL A 8 1.29 1.14 -0.63
N GLY A 9 1.84 1.40 0.53
CA GLY A 9 1.30 2.44 1.40
C GLY A 9 2.06 2.65 2.68
N VAL A 10 1.64 3.61 3.48
CA VAL A 10 2.23 3.94 4.78
C VAL A 10 1.58 3.15 5.91
N PHE A 11 0.26 3.12 5.94
CA PHE A 11 -0.54 2.40 6.94
C PHE A 11 -0.23 2.82 8.38
N ASP A 12 -0.11 4.14 8.59
CA ASP A 12 0.12 4.69 9.92
C ASP A 12 -1.19 4.78 10.71
N LEU A 13 -1.12 4.64 12.04
CA LEU A 13 -2.28 4.64 12.93
C LEU A 13 -3.36 3.69 12.40
N PHE A 14 -2.98 2.44 12.25
CA PHE A 14 -3.80 1.41 11.60
C PHE A 14 -5.23 1.39 12.17
N HIS A 15 -6.22 1.40 11.28
CA HIS A 15 -7.62 1.48 11.67
C HIS A 15 -8.50 0.62 10.75
N ARG A 16 -9.80 0.60 11.05
CA ARG A 16 -10.76 -0.22 10.31
C ARG A 16 -10.77 0.04 8.80
N GLY A 17 -10.57 1.29 8.39
CA GLY A 17 -10.50 1.63 6.96
C GLY A 17 -9.38 0.89 6.24
N HIS A 18 -8.22 0.77 6.90
CA HIS A 18 -7.10 0.00 6.37
C HIS A 18 -7.46 -1.49 6.26
N VAL A 19 -8.13 -2.04 7.28
CA VAL A 19 -8.54 -3.45 7.28
C VAL A 19 -9.48 -3.73 6.10
N GLU A 20 -10.48 -2.89 5.92
CA GLU A 20 -11.47 -3.05 4.84
C GLU A 20 -10.82 -2.94 3.46
N PHE A 21 -9.92 -1.98 3.29
CA PHE A 21 -9.17 -1.82 2.04
C PHE A 21 -8.33 -3.06 1.72
N LEU A 22 -7.59 -3.58 2.71
CA LEU A 22 -6.74 -4.75 2.51
C LEU A 22 -7.53 -6.01 2.23
N LYS A 23 -8.68 -6.18 2.89
CA LYS A 23 -9.56 -7.31 2.60
C LYS A 23 -10.08 -7.26 1.16
N LYS A 24 -10.44 -6.07 0.69
CA LYS A 24 -10.86 -5.87 -0.70
C LYS A 24 -9.72 -6.16 -1.66
N ALA A 25 -8.53 -5.62 -1.38
CA ALA A 25 -7.34 -5.85 -2.20
C ALA A 25 -7.05 -7.35 -2.32
N ALA A 26 -7.17 -8.09 -1.23
CA ALA A 26 -6.92 -9.52 -1.20
C ALA A 26 -7.86 -10.31 -2.13
N THR A 27 -9.04 -9.79 -2.44
CA THR A 27 -9.98 -10.46 -3.35
C THR A 27 -9.52 -10.45 -4.80
N PHE A 28 -8.53 -9.66 -5.16
CA PHE A 28 -8.02 -9.57 -6.52
C PHE A 28 -7.03 -10.69 -6.88
N GLY A 29 -6.64 -11.50 -5.90
CA GLY A 29 -5.72 -12.61 -6.16
C GLY A 29 -5.66 -13.59 -5.00
N ASP A 30 -4.63 -14.42 -5.01
CA ASP A 30 -4.45 -15.50 -4.04
C ASP A 30 -3.47 -15.13 -2.92
N GLU A 31 -2.52 -14.24 -3.20
CA GLU A 31 -1.53 -13.80 -2.24
C GLU A 31 -1.50 -12.27 -2.22
N LEU A 32 -1.45 -11.71 -1.03
CA LEU A 32 -1.37 -10.26 -0.84
C LEU A 32 0.00 -9.88 -0.29
N ILE A 33 0.74 -9.13 -1.09
CA ILE A 33 2.06 -8.60 -0.72
C ILE A 33 1.88 -7.12 -0.41
N ILE A 34 2.33 -6.68 0.75
CA ILE A 34 2.29 -5.28 1.14
C ILE A 34 3.69 -4.72 1.17
N LEU A 35 3.90 -3.64 0.43
CA LEU A 35 5.15 -2.88 0.45
C LEU A 35 4.89 -1.62 1.26
N ILE A 36 5.55 -1.51 2.42
CA ILE A 36 5.39 -0.37 3.31
C ILE A 36 6.41 0.69 2.98
N ASN A 37 5.94 1.93 2.83
CA ASN A 37 6.84 3.08 2.69
C ASN A 37 7.53 3.31 4.04
N GLY A 38 8.85 3.23 4.06
CA GLY A 38 9.65 3.37 5.27
C GLY A 38 9.59 4.78 5.85
N ASP A 39 10.13 4.94 7.05
CA ASP A 39 10.09 6.22 7.77
C ASP A 39 10.78 7.35 7.00
N GLU A 40 12.00 7.09 6.51
CA GLU A 40 12.76 8.09 5.75
C GLU A 40 12.05 8.53 4.48
N MET A 41 11.57 7.56 3.71
CA MET A 41 10.88 7.82 2.46
C MET A 41 9.61 8.62 2.68
N THR A 42 8.82 8.24 3.70
CA THR A 42 7.56 8.91 4.01
C THR A 42 7.78 10.36 4.44
N GLU A 43 8.83 10.60 5.22
CA GLU A 43 9.19 11.94 5.70
C GLU A 43 9.51 12.90 4.56
N LYS A 44 9.96 12.40 3.41
CA LYS A 44 10.31 13.22 2.24
C LYS A 44 9.10 13.85 1.54
N TYR A 45 7.91 13.24 1.65
CA TYR A 45 6.73 13.73 0.93
C TYR A 45 5.51 13.96 1.83
N LYS A 46 5.62 13.57 3.07
CA LYS A 46 4.58 13.74 4.10
C LYS A 46 5.25 14.17 5.40
N ARG A 47 4.66 13.80 6.50
CA ARG A 47 5.26 13.88 7.83
C ARG A 47 5.87 12.55 8.19
N ARG A 48 6.74 12.53 9.18
CA ARG A 48 7.25 11.28 9.73
C ARG A 48 6.08 10.48 10.35
N PRO A 49 5.97 9.18 10.07
CA PRO A 49 4.90 8.35 10.64
C PRO A 49 4.95 8.33 12.17
N ILE A 50 3.79 8.21 12.80
CA ILE A 50 3.68 8.08 14.27
C ILE A 50 4.22 6.71 14.71
N TYR A 51 3.79 5.63 14.03
CA TYR A 51 4.35 4.30 14.26
C TYR A 51 5.61 4.13 13.42
N SER A 52 6.64 3.54 14.03
CA SER A 52 7.85 3.20 13.28
C SER A 52 7.52 2.21 12.17
N GLU A 53 8.39 2.14 11.17
CA GLU A 53 8.21 1.18 10.07
C GLU A 53 8.15 -0.26 10.57
N GLN A 54 8.90 -0.59 11.63
CA GLN A 54 8.88 -1.92 12.24
C GLN A 54 7.53 -2.22 12.90
N ASP A 55 6.97 -1.24 13.61
CA ASP A 55 5.66 -1.39 14.25
C ASP A 55 4.55 -1.54 13.21
N ARG A 56 4.61 -0.75 12.16
CA ARG A 56 3.64 -0.83 11.05
C ARG A 56 3.70 -2.20 10.37
N ALA A 57 4.92 -2.69 10.12
CA ALA A 57 5.11 -4.01 9.52
C ALA A 57 4.57 -5.13 10.43
N ALA A 58 4.81 -5.03 11.73
CA ALA A 58 4.33 -6.03 12.69
C ALA A 58 2.80 -6.13 12.70
N ILE A 59 2.12 -4.98 12.68
CA ILE A 59 0.66 -4.94 12.67
C ILE A 59 0.13 -5.59 11.38
N LEU A 60 0.66 -5.21 10.24
CA LEU A 60 0.20 -5.75 8.95
C LEU A 60 0.48 -7.24 8.82
N SER A 61 1.60 -7.70 9.33
CA SER A 61 1.97 -9.12 9.28
C SER A 61 1.04 -10.01 10.10
N ALA A 62 0.31 -9.43 11.05
CA ALA A 62 -0.63 -10.16 11.90
C ALA A 62 -1.99 -10.40 11.24
N LEU A 63 -2.27 -9.74 10.12
CA LEU A 63 -3.56 -9.86 9.43
C LEU A 63 -3.61 -11.16 8.62
N SER A 64 -4.73 -11.88 8.75
CA SER A 64 -4.90 -13.18 8.09
C SER A 64 -4.91 -13.09 6.56
N CYS A 65 -5.30 -11.95 6.00
CA CYS A 65 -5.35 -11.76 4.54
C CYS A 65 -4.00 -11.40 3.93
N VAL A 66 -2.97 -11.16 4.75
CA VAL A 66 -1.66 -10.70 4.30
C VAL A 66 -0.68 -11.87 4.19
N THR A 67 -0.03 -12.00 3.04
CA THR A 67 0.95 -13.05 2.80
C THR A 67 2.37 -12.61 3.14
N VAL A 68 2.77 -11.43 2.65
CA VAL A 68 4.13 -10.90 2.84
C VAL A 68 4.06 -9.41 3.12
N VAL A 69 4.91 -8.94 4.03
CA VAL A 69 5.11 -7.50 4.27
C VAL A 69 6.58 -7.19 4.09
N GLU A 70 6.88 -6.14 3.34
CA GLU A 70 8.25 -5.69 3.12
C GLU A 70 8.32 -4.16 3.26
N ILE A 71 9.42 -3.66 3.82
CA ILE A 71 9.65 -2.22 4.02
C ILE A 71 10.58 -1.72 2.93
N THR A 72 10.26 -0.57 2.33
CA THR A 72 11.15 0.08 1.37
C THR A 72 11.32 1.55 1.67
N ASN A 73 12.53 2.07 1.41
CA ASN A 73 12.79 3.50 1.44
C ASN A 73 13.08 4.05 0.04
N SER A 74 12.73 3.29 -0.98
CA SER A 74 12.82 3.69 -2.38
C SER A 74 11.41 3.92 -2.96
N PHE A 75 11.25 4.98 -3.73
CA PHE A 75 10.00 5.26 -4.43
C PHE A 75 9.77 4.32 -5.62
N ASP A 76 10.82 3.66 -6.09
CA ASP A 76 10.73 2.76 -7.24
C ASP A 76 10.26 1.38 -6.81
N VAL A 77 9.07 0.98 -7.23
CA VAL A 77 8.50 -0.33 -6.87
C VAL A 77 8.85 -1.44 -7.87
N LYS A 78 9.50 -1.11 -9.00
CA LYS A 78 9.81 -2.09 -10.04
C LYS A 78 10.58 -3.31 -9.53
N PRO A 79 11.62 -3.18 -8.67
CA PRO A 79 12.32 -4.35 -8.15
C PRO A 79 11.42 -5.34 -7.40
N TYR A 80 10.41 -4.81 -6.72
CA TYR A 80 9.48 -5.65 -5.94
C TYR A 80 8.44 -6.32 -6.83
N ILE A 81 8.02 -5.65 -7.90
CA ILE A 81 7.13 -6.25 -8.90
C ILE A 81 7.80 -7.49 -9.49
N GLU A 82 9.08 -7.39 -9.81
CA GLU A 82 9.85 -8.51 -10.37
C GLU A 82 10.16 -9.58 -9.33
N LYS A 83 10.55 -9.16 -8.12
CA LYS A 83 10.88 -10.08 -7.03
C LYS A 83 9.72 -11.02 -6.68
N TYR A 84 8.51 -10.49 -6.63
CA TYR A 84 7.32 -11.24 -6.23
C TYR A 84 6.47 -11.71 -7.39
N ASN A 85 6.84 -11.42 -8.63
CA ASN A 85 6.05 -11.74 -9.82
C ASN A 85 4.61 -11.22 -9.70
N ILE A 86 4.48 -9.93 -9.39
CA ILE A 86 3.19 -9.31 -9.15
C ILE A 86 2.31 -9.35 -10.40
N ASP A 87 1.04 -9.70 -10.21
CA ASP A 87 0.03 -9.74 -11.28
C ASP A 87 -0.89 -8.52 -11.26
N VAL A 88 -1.20 -8.02 -10.06
CA VAL A 88 -2.14 -6.91 -9.88
C VAL A 88 -1.59 -5.94 -8.83
N ILE A 89 -1.65 -4.65 -9.13
CA ILE A 89 -1.39 -3.60 -8.14
C ILE A 89 -2.74 -2.96 -7.82
N VAL A 90 -3.09 -2.93 -6.52
CA VAL A 90 -4.36 -2.35 -6.06
C VAL A 90 -4.08 -1.10 -5.25
N HIS A 91 -4.82 -0.03 -5.54
CA HIS A 91 -4.78 1.17 -4.72
C HIS A 91 -6.16 1.81 -4.62
N GLY A 92 -6.31 2.76 -3.70
CA GLY A 92 -7.57 3.47 -3.54
C GLY A 92 -7.84 4.42 -4.69
N ASN A 93 -9.11 4.69 -4.96
CA ASN A 93 -9.51 5.59 -6.06
C ASN A 93 -9.41 7.08 -5.70
N ASP A 94 -8.84 7.40 -4.53
CA ASP A 94 -8.48 8.76 -4.14
C ASP A 94 -7.22 9.28 -4.87
N TRP A 95 -6.53 8.40 -5.60
CA TRP A 95 -5.40 8.75 -6.45
C TRP A 95 -5.82 8.79 -7.92
N GLU A 96 -5.39 9.84 -8.63
CA GLU A 96 -5.53 9.87 -10.07
C GLU A 96 -4.51 8.89 -10.67
N HIS A 97 -4.91 8.16 -11.72
CA HIS A 97 -4.12 7.06 -12.29
C HIS A 97 -2.68 7.46 -12.67
N ASP A 98 -2.53 8.51 -13.46
CA ASP A 98 -1.20 8.92 -13.94
C ASP A 98 -0.31 9.40 -12.79
N SER A 99 -0.88 10.11 -11.84
CA SER A 99 -0.16 10.58 -10.65
C SER A 99 0.31 9.41 -9.78
N TYR A 100 -0.52 8.38 -9.68
CA TYR A 100 -0.14 7.18 -8.92
C TYR A 100 1.00 6.43 -9.60
N LEU A 101 0.97 6.27 -10.91
CA LEU A 101 2.05 5.62 -11.66
C LEU A 101 3.37 6.38 -11.46
N GLU A 102 3.31 7.71 -11.49
CA GLU A 102 4.48 8.54 -11.21
C GLU A 102 5.02 8.31 -9.81
N GLN A 103 4.12 8.25 -8.82
CA GLN A 103 4.49 8.03 -7.43
C GLN A 103 5.24 6.70 -7.23
N ILE A 104 4.85 5.65 -7.91
CA ILE A 104 5.50 4.34 -7.81
C ILE A 104 6.62 4.12 -8.84
N ARG A 105 6.92 5.14 -9.62
CA ARG A 105 7.99 5.12 -10.65
C ARG A 105 7.77 4.06 -11.72
N CYS A 106 6.51 3.82 -12.10
CA CYS A 106 6.15 2.88 -13.16
C CYS A 106 5.57 3.61 -14.35
N THR A 107 5.67 2.99 -15.52
CA THR A 107 4.99 3.42 -16.74
C THR A 107 4.00 2.34 -17.16
N GLU A 108 2.99 2.72 -17.94
CA GLU A 108 2.04 1.74 -18.48
C GLU A 108 2.73 0.70 -19.34
N GLU A 109 3.74 1.11 -20.09
CA GLU A 109 4.52 0.19 -20.93
C GLU A 109 5.23 -0.86 -20.09
N TYR A 110 5.87 -0.43 -18.98
CA TYR A 110 6.54 -1.36 -18.07
C TYR A 110 5.55 -2.37 -17.50
N LEU A 111 4.39 -1.90 -17.06
CA LEU A 111 3.35 -2.77 -16.50
C LEU A 111 2.86 -3.79 -17.53
N ARG A 112 2.67 -3.36 -18.78
CA ARG A 112 2.31 -4.29 -19.86
C ARG A 112 3.38 -5.34 -20.11
N GLN A 113 4.64 -4.93 -20.11
CA GLN A 113 5.77 -5.86 -20.29
C GLN A 113 5.83 -6.90 -19.19
N GLN A 114 5.46 -6.52 -17.97
CA GLN A 114 5.45 -7.41 -16.81
C GLN A 114 4.11 -8.14 -16.62
N ASN A 115 3.14 -7.89 -17.49
CA ASN A 115 1.77 -8.44 -17.39
C ASN A 115 1.08 -8.06 -16.08
N VAL A 116 1.28 -6.81 -15.63
CA VAL A 116 0.68 -6.29 -14.39
C VAL A 116 -0.56 -5.48 -14.71
N THR A 117 -1.65 -5.78 -14.03
CA THR A 117 -2.91 -5.04 -14.14
C THR A 117 -3.04 -4.08 -12.95
N MET A 118 -3.50 -2.85 -13.21
CA MET A 118 -3.83 -1.89 -12.17
C MET A 118 -5.31 -2.05 -11.80
N ALA A 119 -5.60 -2.09 -10.51
CA ALA A 119 -6.97 -2.16 -10.01
C ALA A 119 -7.19 -1.08 -8.96
N TYR A 120 -8.39 -0.55 -8.91
CA TYR A 120 -8.76 0.52 -7.99
C TYR A 120 -9.93 0.05 -7.13
N THR A 121 -9.91 0.39 -5.85
CA THR A 121 -11.04 0.10 -4.98
C THR A 121 -11.56 1.39 -4.37
N ASP A 122 -12.85 1.41 -4.06
CA ASP A 122 -13.41 2.50 -3.30
C ASP A 122 -12.85 2.45 -1.88
N TYR A 123 -12.26 3.57 -1.46
CA TYR A 123 -11.76 3.72 -0.11
C TYR A 123 -12.80 4.47 0.69
N HIS A 124 -13.80 3.74 1.17
CA HIS A 124 -14.88 4.31 1.98
C HIS A 124 -14.67 3.96 3.45
N SER A 125 -14.16 4.93 4.20
CA SER A 125 -14.09 4.80 5.64
C SER A 125 -14.44 6.13 6.26
N SER A 126 -15.22 6.10 7.33
CA SER A 126 -15.45 7.27 8.17
C SER A 126 -14.21 7.59 9.01
N VAL A 127 -13.23 6.70 9.01
CA VAL A 127 -12.00 6.85 9.76
C VAL A 127 -10.84 7.02 8.80
N SER A 128 -9.97 8.02 9.06
CA SER A 128 -8.73 8.22 8.34
C SER A 128 -7.63 8.56 9.33
N THR A 129 -6.38 8.34 8.94
CA THR A 129 -5.23 8.73 9.76
C THR A 129 -5.25 10.22 10.06
N SER A 130 -5.58 11.04 9.06
CA SER A 130 -5.68 12.51 9.24
C SER A 130 -6.77 12.89 10.24
N ALA A 131 -7.93 12.24 10.18
CA ALA A 131 -9.02 12.49 11.12
C ALA A 131 -8.63 12.08 12.54
N LEU A 132 -7.95 10.95 12.69
CA LEU A 132 -7.47 10.49 14.00
C LEU A 132 -6.45 11.46 14.59
N LEU A 133 -5.52 11.95 13.78
CA LEU A 133 -4.53 12.93 14.24
C LEU A 133 -5.20 14.22 14.69
N LYS A 134 -6.21 14.66 13.98
CA LYS A 134 -6.98 15.85 14.35
C LYS A 134 -7.66 15.65 15.71
N GLN A 135 -8.31 14.51 15.93
CA GLN A 135 -8.94 14.19 17.20
C GLN A 135 -7.93 14.19 18.35
N ILE A 136 -6.76 13.61 18.14
CA ILE A 136 -5.71 13.56 19.14
C ILE A 136 -5.26 14.98 19.52
N LYS A 137 -5.08 15.85 18.54
CA LYS A 137 -4.68 17.24 18.78
C LYS A 137 -5.72 18.04 19.53
N GLU A 138 -6.99 17.67 19.44
CA GLU A 138 -8.10 18.35 20.12
C GLU A 138 -8.34 17.83 21.54
N LEU A 139 -7.63 16.79 21.96
CA LEU A 139 -7.66 16.31 23.32
C LEU A 139 -6.92 17.29 24.24
#